data_712468a530645bcfd7414b3d95b3d4a5
#
_entry.id   712468a530645bcfd7414b3d95b3d4a5
#
_cell.length_a   1.000
_cell.length_b   1.000
_cell.length_c   1.000
_cell.angle_alpha   90.00
_cell.angle_beta   90.00
_cell.angle_gamma   90.00
#
_symmetry.space_group_name_H-M   'P 1'
#
loop_
_entity.id
_entity.type
_entity.pdbx_description
1 polymer ?
#
loop_
_entity_poly.entity_id
_entity_poly.type
_entity_poly.pdbx_seq_one_letter_code
_entity_poly.pdbx_strand_id
1 'polypeptide(L)'
;AVELTPVAVAAGRRLSERLFNNKPNEHLDYTNIPTVVFSHPAIGTVGLTEPQAIEQYGAEQVKVYKSSFTAMYSAVTRHRQPCRMKLVCVGAEEKIVGIHGIGFGMDEMLQGFAVALKMGATKKDFDDTVAIHPTAAEEFVTMR
;
A
#
# COMPACT_ATOMS: atom_id res chain seq x y z
N ALA A 1 -7.12 12.12 -13.37
CA ALA A 1 -7.87 12.50 -12.17
C ALA A 1 -8.16 11.23 -11.36
N VAL A 2 -8.13 11.33 -10.03
CA VAL A 2 -8.45 10.20 -9.14
C VAL A 2 -9.93 10.33 -8.77
N GLU A 3 -10.77 9.49 -9.35
CA GLU A 3 -12.23 9.54 -9.22
C GLU A 3 -12.71 8.69 -8.04
N LEU A 4 -12.33 9.09 -6.82
CA LEU A 4 -12.70 8.44 -5.56
C LEU A 4 -13.38 9.44 -4.64
N THR A 5 -14.50 9.04 -4.02
CA THR A 5 -15.25 9.88 -3.07
C THR A 5 -14.38 10.44 -1.93
N PRO A 6 -13.52 9.66 -1.24
CA PRO A 6 -12.66 10.21 -0.19
C PRO A 6 -11.68 11.26 -0.70
N VAL A 7 -11.20 11.15 -1.94
CA VAL A 7 -10.32 12.12 -2.57
C VAL A 7 -11.06 13.43 -2.84
N ALA A 8 -12.27 13.36 -3.37
CA ALA A 8 -13.12 14.54 -3.61
C ALA A 8 -13.44 15.27 -2.28
N VAL A 9 -13.81 14.53 -1.24
CA VAL A 9 -14.08 15.09 0.10
C VAL A 9 -12.82 15.75 0.67
N ALA A 10 -11.66 15.11 0.59
CA ALA A 10 -10.40 15.66 1.10
C ALA A 10 -9.98 16.91 0.33
N ALA A 11 -10.16 16.96 -0.99
CA ALA A 11 -9.90 18.12 -1.82
C ALA A 11 -10.84 19.28 -1.47
N GLY A 12 -12.14 19.01 -1.31
CA GLY A 12 -13.14 19.99 -0.93
C GLY A 12 -12.88 20.61 0.45
N ARG A 13 -12.47 19.81 1.44
CA ARG A 13 -12.08 20.29 2.78
C ARG A 13 -10.91 21.28 2.69
N ARG A 14 -9.85 20.95 1.93
CA ARG A 14 -8.70 21.83 1.75
C ARG A 14 -9.04 23.10 0.97
N LEU A 15 -9.94 23.00 -0.01
CA LEU A 15 -10.47 24.18 -0.69
C LEU A 15 -11.20 25.11 0.30
N SER A 16 -12.04 24.56 1.16
CA SER A 16 -12.73 25.31 2.21
C SER A 16 -11.75 26.03 3.15
N GLU A 17 -10.68 25.34 3.56
CA GLU A 17 -9.62 25.94 4.39
C GLU A 17 -8.94 27.13 3.70
N ARG A 18 -8.71 27.05 2.38
CA ARG A 18 -8.13 28.15 1.60
C ARG A 18 -9.08 29.34 1.49
N LEU A 19 -10.35 29.08 1.23
CA LEU A 19 -11.33 30.14 0.95
C LEU A 19 -11.83 30.84 2.22
N PHE A 20 -11.99 30.12 3.32
CA PHE A 20 -12.72 30.60 4.49
C PHE A 20 -11.91 30.57 5.78
N ASN A 21 -10.76 29.92 5.82
CA ASN A 21 -9.97 29.76 7.05
C ASN A 21 -8.54 30.33 6.94
N ASN A 22 -8.31 31.17 5.93
CA ASN A 22 -7.05 31.90 5.73
C ASN A 22 -5.79 30.98 5.69
N LYS A 23 -5.92 29.77 5.11
CA LYS A 23 -4.82 28.81 4.93
C LYS A 23 -4.49 28.62 3.43
N PRO A 24 -3.84 29.60 2.78
CA PRO A 24 -3.69 29.62 1.32
C PRO A 24 -2.89 28.44 0.75
N ASN A 25 -2.08 27.76 1.58
CA ASN A 25 -1.22 26.67 1.17
C ASN A 25 -1.84 25.28 1.40
N GLU A 26 -3.08 25.19 1.89
CA GLU A 26 -3.76 23.93 2.08
C GLU A 26 -4.20 23.32 0.74
N HIS A 27 -3.47 22.33 0.27
CA HIS A 27 -3.77 21.54 -0.94
C HIS A 27 -3.78 20.05 -0.65
N LEU A 28 -4.60 19.29 -1.37
CA LEU A 28 -4.52 17.85 -1.32
C LEU A 28 -3.28 17.39 -2.10
N ASP A 29 -2.46 16.58 -1.44
CA ASP A 29 -1.43 15.80 -2.10
C ASP A 29 -2.09 14.57 -2.75
N TYR A 30 -2.05 14.51 -4.07
CA TYR A 30 -2.62 13.41 -4.86
C TYR A 30 -1.66 12.24 -5.06
N THR A 31 -0.48 12.27 -4.47
CA THR A 31 0.46 11.14 -4.51
C THR A 31 0.05 10.06 -3.51
N ASN A 32 0.36 8.82 -3.86
CA ASN A 32 0.18 7.67 -2.97
C ASN A 32 -1.26 7.52 -2.41
N ILE A 33 -2.26 7.75 -3.26
CA ILE A 33 -3.65 7.50 -2.91
C ILE A 33 -3.89 5.98 -2.88
N PRO A 34 -4.23 5.39 -1.72
CA PRO A 34 -4.54 3.98 -1.66
C PRO A 34 -5.85 3.69 -2.40
N THR A 35 -5.86 2.62 -3.15
CA THR A 35 -6.99 2.23 -4.00
C THR A 35 -7.27 0.74 -3.82
N VAL A 36 -8.55 0.38 -3.77
CA VAL A 36 -9.02 -1.00 -3.70
C VAL A 36 -9.98 -1.27 -4.84
N VAL A 37 -9.77 -2.38 -5.53
CA VAL A 37 -10.76 -3.00 -6.41
C VAL A 37 -11.44 -4.11 -5.60
N PHE A 38 -12.74 -3.98 -5.39
CA PHE A 38 -13.55 -4.93 -4.62
C PHE A 38 -13.94 -6.15 -5.46
N SER A 39 -12.94 -6.77 -6.08
CA SER A 39 -13.05 -8.10 -6.68
C SER A 39 -13.06 -9.18 -5.59
N HIS A 40 -13.23 -10.44 -5.98
CA HIS A 40 -13.20 -11.59 -5.09
C HIS A 40 -12.07 -12.54 -5.47
N PRO A 41 -10.91 -12.46 -4.80
CA PRO A 41 -10.54 -11.60 -3.65
C PRO A 41 -10.26 -10.14 -4.05
N ALA A 42 -10.26 -9.26 -3.04
CA ALA A 42 -9.97 -7.83 -3.22
C ALA A 42 -8.53 -7.59 -3.66
N ILE A 43 -8.33 -6.55 -4.47
CA ILE A 43 -7.01 -6.07 -4.90
C ILE A 43 -6.77 -4.69 -4.29
N GLY A 44 -5.69 -4.55 -3.56
CA GLY A 44 -5.27 -3.27 -2.98
C GLY A 44 -3.95 -2.80 -3.57
N THR A 45 -3.83 -1.48 -3.79
CA THR A 45 -2.62 -0.87 -4.32
C THR A 45 -2.41 0.53 -3.76
N VAL A 46 -1.17 0.86 -3.44
CA VAL A 46 -0.75 2.23 -3.10
C VAL A 46 0.70 2.43 -3.55
N GLY A 47 1.00 3.64 -4.03
CA GLY A 47 2.33 4.01 -4.50
C GLY A 47 2.64 3.50 -5.91
N LEU A 48 3.93 3.37 -6.22
CA LEU A 48 4.42 3.02 -7.53
C LEU A 48 4.34 1.52 -7.81
N THR A 49 3.93 1.17 -9.00
CA THR A 49 4.14 -0.18 -9.54
C THR A 49 5.62 -0.43 -9.82
N GLU A 50 6.03 -1.70 -9.91
CA GLU A 50 7.41 -2.06 -10.23
C GLU A 50 7.90 -1.41 -11.55
N PRO A 51 7.15 -1.42 -12.67
CA PRO A 51 7.57 -0.72 -13.89
C PRO A 51 7.72 0.80 -13.70
N GLN A 52 6.81 1.44 -12.97
CA GLN A 52 6.90 2.89 -12.68
C GLN A 52 8.11 3.22 -11.80
N ALA A 53 8.41 2.39 -10.82
CA ALA A 53 9.60 2.57 -9.99
C ALA A 53 10.89 2.42 -10.82
N ILE A 54 10.95 1.43 -11.71
CA ILE A 54 12.09 1.25 -12.63
C ILE A 54 12.24 2.44 -13.57
N GLU A 55 11.15 2.94 -14.13
CA GLU A 55 11.16 4.12 -14.99
C GLU A 55 11.67 5.38 -14.25
N GLN A 56 11.27 5.54 -12.99
CA GLN A 56 11.59 6.73 -12.20
C GLN A 56 12.98 6.69 -11.56
N TYR A 57 13.46 5.52 -11.12
CA TYR A 57 14.68 5.39 -10.32
C TYR A 57 15.81 4.57 -10.99
N GLY A 58 15.50 3.88 -12.09
CA GLY A 58 16.43 2.92 -12.69
C GLY A 58 16.28 1.51 -12.10
N ALA A 59 16.48 0.49 -12.93
CA ALA A 59 16.28 -0.91 -12.52
C ALA A 59 17.23 -1.35 -11.40
N GLU A 60 18.44 -0.80 -11.38
CA GLU A 60 19.48 -1.09 -10.38
C GLU A 60 19.15 -0.54 -8.98
N GLN A 61 18.23 0.44 -8.89
CA GLN A 61 17.79 1.02 -7.63
C GLN A 61 16.52 0.36 -7.08
N VAL A 62 15.86 -0.49 -7.88
CA VAL A 62 14.58 -1.09 -7.50
C VAL A 62 14.77 -2.51 -6.99
N LYS A 63 14.28 -2.76 -5.79
CA LYS A 63 14.21 -4.10 -5.20
C LYS A 63 12.76 -4.46 -4.89
N VAL A 64 12.37 -5.67 -5.27
CA VAL A 64 10.98 -6.12 -5.12
C VAL A 64 10.92 -7.36 -4.24
N TYR A 65 10.08 -7.30 -3.22
CA TYR A 65 9.76 -8.41 -2.35
C TYR A 65 8.37 -8.95 -2.67
N LYS A 66 8.22 -10.26 -2.66
CA LYS A 66 6.95 -10.94 -3.00
C LYS A 66 6.66 -12.03 -2.00
N SER A 67 5.41 -12.12 -1.55
CA SER A 67 4.89 -13.24 -0.78
C SER A 67 3.73 -13.91 -1.50
N SER A 68 3.61 -15.22 -1.33
CA SER A 68 2.61 -16.05 -1.95
C SER A 68 2.18 -17.11 -0.94
N PHE A 69 0.95 -17.03 -0.48
CA PHE A 69 0.45 -17.90 0.58
C PHE A 69 -1.05 -18.20 0.38
N THR A 70 -1.57 -19.11 1.19
CA THR A 70 -3.00 -19.38 1.25
C THR A 70 -3.59 -18.70 2.46
N ALA A 71 -4.68 -17.95 2.27
CA ALA A 71 -5.38 -17.30 3.37
C ALA A 71 -5.72 -18.31 4.46
N MET A 72 -5.40 -18.01 5.72
CA MET A 72 -5.65 -18.88 6.87
C MET A 72 -7.11 -19.32 6.94
N TYR A 73 -8.03 -18.41 6.66
CA TYR A 73 -9.48 -18.66 6.61
C TYR A 73 -9.86 -19.85 5.71
N SER A 74 -9.13 -20.08 4.61
CA SER A 74 -9.41 -21.13 3.64
C SER A 74 -8.37 -22.26 3.62
N ALA A 75 -7.32 -22.18 4.43
CA ALA A 75 -6.18 -23.07 4.37
C ALA A 75 -6.52 -24.56 4.59
N VAL A 76 -7.54 -24.83 5.41
CA VAL A 76 -8.02 -26.17 5.72
C VAL A 76 -9.25 -26.60 4.92
N THR A 77 -9.70 -25.75 3.98
CA THR A 77 -10.87 -26.01 3.14
C THR A 77 -10.49 -26.64 1.81
N ARG A 78 -11.48 -27.15 1.08
CA ARG A 78 -11.28 -27.66 -0.29
C ARG A 78 -10.98 -26.54 -1.30
N HIS A 79 -11.49 -25.35 -1.07
CA HIS A 79 -11.31 -24.17 -1.91
C HIS A 79 -10.31 -23.21 -1.26
N ARG A 80 -9.04 -23.51 -1.45
CA ARG A 80 -7.95 -22.68 -0.92
C ARG A 80 -7.86 -21.38 -1.72
N GLN A 81 -7.91 -20.25 -1.01
CA GLN A 81 -7.78 -18.93 -1.61
C GLN A 81 -6.31 -18.47 -1.61
N PRO A 82 -5.67 -18.37 -2.78
CA PRO A 82 -4.32 -17.85 -2.85
C PRO A 82 -4.30 -16.33 -2.59
N CYS A 83 -3.30 -15.90 -1.84
CA CYS A 83 -2.96 -14.50 -1.65
C CYS A 83 -1.58 -14.20 -2.24
N ARG A 84 -1.41 -13.01 -2.77
CA ARG A 84 -0.16 -12.50 -3.31
C ARG A 84 0.07 -11.09 -2.82
N MET A 85 1.25 -10.83 -2.30
CA MET A 85 1.63 -9.50 -1.82
C MET A 85 2.98 -9.10 -2.38
N LYS A 86 3.16 -7.80 -2.60
CA LYS A 86 4.37 -7.23 -3.17
C LYS A 86 4.71 -5.92 -2.50
N LEU A 87 5.99 -5.75 -2.15
CA LEU A 87 6.60 -4.48 -1.81
C LEU A 87 7.56 -4.07 -2.92
N VAL A 88 7.51 -2.80 -3.29
CA VAL A 88 8.46 -2.16 -4.21
C VAL A 88 9.29 -1.18 -3.41
N CYS A 89 10.61 -1.41 -3.37
CA CYS A 89 11.55 -0.64 -2.58
C CYS A 89 12.59 0.02 -3.50
N VAL A 90 13.13 1.16 -3.07
CA VAL A 90 14.15 1.90 -3.85
C VAL A 90 15.30 2.37 -2.98
N GLY A 91 16.49 2.40 -3.60
CA GLY A 91 17.72 2.93 -3.00
C GLY A 91 18.35 1.99 -1.98
N ALA A 92 19.50 2.42 -1.43
CA ALA A 92 20.30 1.63 -0.48
C ALA A 92 19.56 1.37 0.85
N GLU A 93 18.68 2.28 1.27
CA GLU A 93 17.88 2.14 2.49
C GLU A 93 16.58 1.35 2.25
N GLU A 94 16.34 0.92 1.01
CA GLU A 94 15.16 0.19 0.62
C GLU A 94 13.86 0.90 1.05
N LYS A 95 13.75 2.21 0.74
CA LYS A 95 12.54 2.97 0.99
C LYS A 95 11.36 2.35 0.24
N ILE A 96 10.27 2.07 0.93
CA ILE A 96 9.07 1.49 0.32
C ILE A 96 8.34 2.58 -0.48
N VAL A 97 8.17 2.35 -1.78
CA VAL A 97 7.50 3.25 -2.71
C VAL A 97 6.25 2.67 -3.32
N GLY A 98 6.01 1.37 -3.13
CA GLY A 98 4.80 0.69 -3.61
C GLY A 98 4.44 -0.50 -2.74
N ILE A 99 3.13 -0.65 -2.47
CA ILE A 99 2.56 -1.76 -1.72
C ILE A 99 1.34 -2.26 -2.49
N HIS A 100 1.35 -3.53 -2.85
CA HIS A 100 0.31 -4.13 -3.68
C HIS A 100 -0.05 -5.51 -3.15
N GLY A 101 -1.31 -5.88 -3.28
CA GLY A 101 -1.73 -7.22 -2.92
C GLY A 101 -3.08 -7.61 -3.50
N ILE A 102 -3.28 -8.92 -3.62
CA ILE A 102 -4.56 -9.53 -3.93
C ILE A 102 -4.78 -10.65 -2.91
N GLY A 103 -5.92 -10.62 -2.23
CA GLY A 103 -6.22 -11.63 -1.23
C GLY A 103 -7.25 -11.18 -0.21
N PHE A 104 -7.60 -12.11 0.66
CA PHE A 104 -8.55 -11.87 1.74
C PHE A 104 -8.04 -10.78 2.68
N GLY A 105 -8.87 -9.77 2.96
CA GLY A 105 -8.56 -8.69 3.89
C GLY A 105 -7.64 -7.60 3.32
N MET A 106 -7.29 -7.66 2.03
CA MET A 106 -6.42 -6.67 1.41
C MET A 106 -7.03 -5.26 1.43
N ASP A 107 -8.35 -5.18 1.31
CA ASP A 107 -9.16 -3.96 1.43
C ASP A 107 -9.04 -3.29 2.81
N GLU A 108 -8.93 -4.07 3.87
CA GLU A 108 -8.79 -3.55 5.23
C GLU A 108 -7.33 -3.25 5.60
N MET A 109 -6.40 -4.15 5.24
CA MET A 109 -4.98 -4.03 5.60
C MET A 109 -4.30 -2.82 4.96
N LEU A 110 -4.63 -2.53 3.69
CA LEU A 110 -3.92 -1.52 2.91
C LEU A 110 -3.96 -0.13 3.56
N GLN A 111 -5.03 0.21 4.26
CA GLN A 111 -5.18 1.51 4.91
C GLN A 111 -4.03 1.79 5.89
N GLY A 112 -3.68 0.83 6.73
CA GLY A 112 -2.59 0.98 7.70
C GLY A 112 -1.21 1.04 7.04
N PHE A 113 -0.97 0.17 6.05
CA PHE A 113 0.29 0.16 5.31
C PHE A 113 0.47 1.40 4.42
N ALA A 114 -0.62 1.99 3.92
CA ALA A 114 -0.57 3.27 3.19
C ALA A 114 -0.09 4.42 4.10
N VAL A 115 -0.46 4.40 5.39
CA VAL A 115 0.06 5.37 6.38
C VAL A 115 1.57 5.21 6.53
N ALA A 116 2.07 3.98 6.68
CA ALA A 116 3.50 3.70 6.79
C ALA A 116 4.27 4.17 5.54
N LEU A 117 3.75 3.87 4.33
CA LEU A 117 4.34 4.34 3.08
C LEU A 117 4.39 5.87 3.03
N LYS A 118 3.33 6.55 3.42
CA LYS A 118 3.26 8.02 3.45
C LYS A 118 4.25 8.62 4.45
N MET A 119 4.56 7.93 5.55
CA MET A 119 5.57 8.31 6.53
C MET A 119 7.00 8.06 6.04
N GLY A 120 7.16 7.42 4.88
CA GLY A 120 8.48 7.13 4.29
C GLY A 120 9.15 5.89 4.87
N ALA A 121 8.36 4.91 5.31
CA ALA A 121 8.87 3.65 5.86
C ALA A 121 9.83 2.95 4.90
N THR A 122 10.83 2.30 5.47
CA THR A 122 11.80 1.45 4.78
C THR A 122 11.44 -0.03 4.96
N LYS A 123 12.09 -0.89 4.17
CA LYS A 123 11.98 -2.35 4.35
C LYS A 123 12.42 -2.77 5.76
N LYS A 124 13.46 -2.08 6.29
CA LYS A 124 13.94 -2.33 7.65
C LYS A 124 12.87 -2.02 8.71
N ASP A 125 12.10 -0.95 8.56
CA ASP A 125 11.02 -0.63 9.50
C ASP A 125 9.96 -1.75 9.53
N PHE A 126 9.68 -2.35 8.37
CA PHE A 126 8.78 -3.50 8.28
C PHE A 126 9.40 -4.75 8.93
N ASP A 127 10.68 -5.04 8.66
CA ASP A 127 11.38 -6.19 9.21
C ASP A 127 11.55 -6.13 10.73
N ASP A 128 11.69 -4.93 11.28
CA ASP A 128 11.81 -4.70 12.72
C ASP A 128 10.44 -4.74 13.44
N THR A 129 9.34 -4.69 12.68
CA THR A 129 7.99 -4.76 13.24
C THR A 129 7.63 -6.21 13.56
N VAL A 130 7.29 -6.48 14.82
CA VAL A 130 6.84 -7.82 15.25
C VAL A 130 5.50 -8.15 14.60
N ALA A 131 5.45 -9.30 13.95
CA ALA A 131 4.26 -9.77 13.25
C ALA A 131 3.12 -10.15 14.22
N ILE A 132 1.88 -9.92 13.79
CA ILE A 132 0.70 -10.49 14.45
C ILE A 132 0.39 -11.83 13.78
N HIS A 133 0.67 -12.92 14.46
CA HIS A 133 0.43 -14.27 13.96
C HIS A 133 -0.78 -14.94 14.65
N PRO A 134 -1.66 -15.65 13.90
CA PRO A 134 -1.67 -15.79 12.44
C PRO A 134 -2.57 -14.73 11.76
N THR A 135 -2.00 -13.94 10.88
CA THR A 135 -2.75 -12.95 10.07
C THR A 135 -2.21 -12.89 8.64
N ALA A 136 -3.03 -12.40 7.69
CA ALA A 136 -2.52 -12.12 6.36
C ALA A 136 -1.58 -10.89 6.35
N ALA A 137 -1.80 -9.93 7.25
CA ALA A 137 -0.99 -8.71 7.33
C ALA A 137 0.48 -8.98 7.69
N GLU A 138 0.76 -10.07 8.45
CA GLU A 138 2.13 -10.43 8.81
C GLU A 138 3.04 -10.67 7.61
N GLU A 139 2.48 -11.06 6.47
CA GLU A 139 3.24 -11.30 5.26
C GLU A 139 3.98 -10.05 4.77
N PHE A 140 3.44 -8.85 5.00
CA PHE A 140 4.14 -7.61 4.65
C PHE A 140 5.38 -7.34 5.51
N VAL A 141 5.42 -7.83 6.73
CA VAL A 141 6.55 -7.60 7.66
C VAL A 141 7.48 -8.82 7.78
N THR A 142 7.16 -9.93 7.11
CA THR A 142 7.96 -11.15 7.13
C THR A 142 8.60 -11.50 5.78
N MET A 143 8.36 -10.73 4.72
CA MET A 143 9.01 -10.94 3.40
C MET A 143 10.55 -10.86 3.50
N ARG A 144 11.24 -11.78 2.82
CA ARG A 144 12.69 -11.82 2.72
C ARG A 144 13.13 -11.92 1.25
#